data_8757dd93015d87efb0a1fafe754ff04d
#
_entry.id   8757dd93015d87efb0a1fafe754ff04d
#
_cell.length_a   1.000
_cell.length_b   1.000
_cell.length_c   1.000
_cell.angle_alpha   90.00
_cell.angle_beta   90.00
_cell.angle_gamma   90.00
#
_symmetry.space_group_name_H-M   'P 1'
#
loop_
_entity.id
_entity.type
_entity.pdbx_description
1 polymer ?
#
loop_
_entity_poly.entity_id
_entity_poly.type
_entity_poly.pdbx_seq_one_letter_code
_entity_poly.pdbx_strand_id
1 'polypeptide(L)'
;DFLKSLKCRLILLCILIGIVPSVLLRAGMLGSYENRAVSIRTSEILSQAKILANQIVSNDYLNNAESESAINVQLEQLSTIYDGRVMIIDEEFHIIKDTYNLDTGKTIISEEVIKSIQGEEISKYDSQNRYIEMTIPLVHVDPETENKRTIGVIMVSVSTDSINLNLEYLARNTLVMELIAIVAIIFAGTFIAIHLVAPFHAMAKSIEEIQTGYGDDALKIDAYTETRQICEKFNKMLGRMKVLDDSRQEFVSNVSHELKTPLTSMKVLADSINSMEDAPVELYQEFMSDIGNEVDRETKIINDLLSLVKMDKSAGDLNITNVNINELLEQILKRLKPIAEKQNIELVLESFRPVSADVDEVKITLAFTNLIENAVKYNRPDGLVHVSLNADHQYFYLKVEDCGIGIPEESLEHIYERFYRVDKSHSREIGGTGLGLAITRSAVLMHRGAIKVFSTVGEGTIFNVRIPLNYIS
;
A
#
# COMPACT_ATOMS: atom_id res chain seq x y z
N ASP A 1 -11.47 -3.76 -19.87
CA ASP A 1 -10.92 -4.25 -18.58
C ASP A 1 -9.63 -5.07 -18.68
N PHE A 2 -9.27 -5.58 -19.86
CA PHE A 2 -8.04 -6.37 -20.04
C PHE A 2 -6.75 -5.63 -19.61
N LEU A 3 -6.61 -4.36 -19.98
CA LEU A 3 -5.48 -3.50 -19.61
C LEU A 3 -5.43 -3.09 -18.12
N LYS A 4 -6.52 -3.29 -17.37
CA LYS A 4 -6.56 -3.04 -15.91
C LYS A 4 -6.01 -4.22 -15.10
N SER A 5 -5.90 -5.40 -15.71
CA SER A 5 -5.35 -6.58 -15.05
C SER A 5 -3.88 -6.39 -14.71
N LEU A 6 -3.50 -6.67 -13.46
CA LEU A 6 -2.11 -6.65 -13.00
C LEU A 6 -1.22 -7.59 -13.84
N LYS A 7 -1.76 -8.76 -14.21
CA LYS A 7 -1.10 -9.74 -15.06
C LYS A 7 -0.73 -9.13 -16.43
N CYS A 8 -1.66 -8.44 -17.08
CA CYS A 8 -1.43 -7.81 -18.37
C CYS A 8 -0.38 -6.69 -18.28
N ARG A 9 -0.44 -5.86 -17.22
CA ARG A 9 0.53 -4.79 -16.99
C ARG A 9 1.94 -5.31 -16.76
N LEU A 10 2.10 -6.41 -16.03
CA LEU A 10 3.39 -7.04 -15.81
C LEU A 10 3.98 -7.60 -17.12
N ILE A 11 3.16 -8.27 -17.94
CA ILE A 11 3.59 -8.78 -19.26
C ILE A 11 4.03 -7.61 -20.15
N LEU A 12 3.23 -6.54 -20.24
CA LEU A 12 3.58 -5.35 -21.03
C LEU A 12 4.88 -4.68 -20.52
N LEU A 13 5.07 -4.62 -19.22
CA LEU A 13 6.29 -4.08 -18.63
C LEU A 13 7.52 -4.92 -19.02
N CYS A 14 7.42 -6.26 -18.93
CA CYS A 14 8.50 -7.17 -19.35
C CYS A 14 8.82 -7.01 -20.83
N ILE A 15 7.79 -6.91 -21.68
CA ILE A 15 7.95 -6.68 -23.11
C ILE A 15 8.66 -5.35 -23.38
N LEU A 16 8.23 -4.27 -22.74
CA LEU A 16 8.82 -2.95 -22.93
C LEU A 16 10.30 -2.90 -22.50
N ILE A 17 10.62 -3.45 -21.33
CA ILE A 17 11.98 -3.50 -20.79
C ILE A 17 12.90 -4.40 -21.65
N GLY A 18 12.36 -5.44 -22.27
CA GLY A 18 13.16 -6.34 -23.10
C GLY A 18 13.33 -5.85 -24.53
N ILE A 19 12.27 -5.41 -25.19
CA ILE A 19 12.30 -5.06 -26.63
C ILE A 19 13.00 -3.74 -26.88
N VAL A 20 12.69 -2.69 -26.12
CA VAL A 20 13.25 -1.35 -26.39
C VAL A 20 14.78 -1.32 -26.33
N PRO A 21 15.45 -1.84 -25.30
CA PRO A 21 16.92 -1.91 -25.28
C PRO A 21 17.49 -2.80 -26.38
N SER A 22 16.84 -3.91 -26.74
CA SER A 22 17.28 -4.82 -27.78
C SER A 22 17.35 -4.12 -29.14
N VAL A 23 16.28 -3.41 -29.51
CA VAL A 23 16.21 -2.65 -30.78
C VAL A 23 17.27 -1.53 -30.79
N LEU A 24 17.44 -0.79 -29.69
CA LEU A 24 18.43 0.27 -29.59
C LEU A 24 19.88 -0.27 -29.71
N LEU A 25 20.15 -1.39 -29.03
CA LEU A 25 21.47 -2.04 -29.11
C LEU A 25 21.78 -2.52 -30.52
N ARG A 26 20.83 -3.12 -31.21
CA ARG A 26 20.98 -3.58 -32.59
C ARG A 26 21.31 -2.38 -33.50
N ALA A 27 20.53 -1.29 -33.44
CA ALA A 27 20.73 -0.11 -34.26
C ALA A 27 22.11 0.52 -33.98
N GLY A 28 22.49 0.67 -32.72
CA GLY A 28 23.79 1.18 -32.32
C GLY A 28 24.96 0.28 -32.74
N MET A 29 24.80 -1.04 -32.65
CA MET A 29 25.84 -2.00 -33.07
C MET A 29 26.07 -1.98 -34.57
N LEU A 30 25.01 -1.96 -35.37
CA LEU A 30 25.16 -1.90 -36.85
C LEU A 30 25.81 -0.61 -37.31
N GLY A 31 25.36 0.55 -36.80
CA GLY A 31 25.97 1.84 -37.14
C GLY A 31 27.43 1.97 -36.67
N SER A 32 27.72 1.44 -35.48
CA SER A 32 29.11 1.44 -34.97
C SER A 32 30.03 0.52 -35.80
N TYR A 33 29.51 -0.64 -36.22
CA TYR A 33 30.28 -1.55 -37.09
C TYR A 33 30.58 -0.92 -38.43
N GLU A 34 29.59 -0.31 -39.09
CA GLU A 34 29.79 0.36 -40.39
C GLU A 34 30.86 1.44 -40.31
N ASN A 35 30.71 2.36 -39.37
CA ASN A 35 31.68 3.48 -39.19
C ASN A 35 33.10 2.96 -38.91
N ARG A 36 33.23 1.93 -38.08
CA ARG A 36 34.52 1.36 -37.73
C ARG A 36 35.15 0.61 -38.91
N ALA A 37 34.35 -0.18 -39.65
CA ALA A 37 34.83 -0.93 -40.80
C ALA A 37 35.31 0.01 -41.91
N VAL A 38 34.55 1.08 -42.21
CA VAL A 38 34.96 2.13 -43.18
C VAL A 38 36.24 2.83 -42.70
N SER A 39 36.30 3.22 -41.42
CA SER A 39 37.49 3.90 -40.87
C SER A 39 38.77 3.04 -40.98
N ILE A 40 38.66 1.75 -40.61
CA ILE A 40 39.80 0.81 -40.72
C ILE A 40 40.22 0.69 -42.18
N ARG A 41 39.27 0.44 -43.08
CA ARG A 41 39.51 0.28 -44.53
C ARG A 41 40.18 1.52 -45.10
N THR A 42 39.68 2.71 -44.75
CA THR A 42 40.25 3.99 -45.15
C THR A 42 41.72 4.15 -44.71
N SER A 43 42.00 3.83 -43.44
CA SER A 43 43.34 3.93 -42.87
C SER A 43 44.34 2.96 -43.54
N GLU A 44 43.88 1.74 -43.80
CA GLU A 44 44.72 0.73 -44.50
C GLU A 44 45.09 1.17 -45.89
N ILE A 45 44.10 1.61 -46.70
CA ILE A 45 44.32 2.06 -48.07
C ILE A 45 45.16 3.31 -48.10
N LEU A 46 44.89 4.27 -47.23
CA LEU A 46 45.65 5.50 -47.13
C LEU A 46 47.16 5.22 -46.85
N SER A 47 47.44 4.27 -45.93
CA SER A 47 48.82 3.89 -45.62
C SER A 47 49.51 3.25 -46.83
N GLN A 48 48.82 2.32 -47.51
CA GLN A 48 49.38 1.69 -48.71
C GLN A 48 49.57 2.68 -49.87
N ALA A 49 48.59 3.56 -50.09
CA ALA A 49 48.67 4.58 -51.13
C ALA A 49 49.75 5.62 -50.86
N LYS A 50 50.06 6.00 -49.62
CA LYS A 50 51.20 6.87 -49.26
C LYS A 50 52.54 6.22 -49.53
N ILE A 51 52.68 4.93 -49.22
CA ILE A 51 53.88 4.18 -49.52
C ILE A 51 54.15 4.23 -51.08
N LEU A 52 53.07 3.95 -51.82
CA LEU A 52 53.10 3.94 -53.27
C LEU A 52 53.38 5.35 -53.85
N ALA A 53 52.75 6.39 -53.30
CA ALA A 53 53.03 7.79 -53.68
C ALA A 53 54.48 8.14 -53.49
N ASN A 54 55.14 7.76 -52.40
CA ASN A 54 56.58 8.00 -52.20
C ASN A 54 57.46 7.22 -53.20
N GLN A 55 57.03 5.99 -53.55
CA GLN A 55 57.75 5.22 -54.56
C GLN A 55 57.64 5.84 -56.00
N ILE A 56 56.42 6.32 -56.33
CA ILE A 56 56.15 7.02 -57.58
C ILE A 56 57.05 8.25 -57.73
N VAL A 57 57.16 9.05 -56.65
CA VAL A 57 58.01 10.26 -56.66
C VAL A 57 59.47 9.90 -56.69
N SER A 58 59.94 8.93 -55.89
CA SER A 58 61.40 8.58 -55.84
C SER A 58 61.93 7.93 -57.09
N ASN A 59 61.10 7.27 -57.88
CA ASN A 59 61.52 6.61 -59.16
C ASN A 59 61.20 7.45 -60.39
N ASP A 60 60.82 8.71 -60.27
CA ASP A 60 60.43 9.57 -61.37
C ASP A 60 59.43 8.93 -62.35
N TYR A 61 58.42 8.27 -61.77
CA TYR A 61 57.46 7.45 -62.51
C TYR A 61 56.63 8.28 -63.52
N LEU A 62 56.32 9.51 -63.22
CA LEU A 62 55.50 10.34 -64.11
C LEU A 62 56.18 10.56 -65.49
N ASN A 63 57.51 10.54 -65.58
CA ASN A 63 58.25 10.67 -66.83
C ASN A 63 58.56 9.31 -67.52
N ASN A 64 58.48 8.19 -66.74
CA ASN A 64 58.88 6.85 -67.21
C ASN A 64 57.84 5.76 -66.95
N ALA A 65 56.54 6.08 -66.93
CA ALA A 65 55.50 5.21 -66.52
C ALA A 65 55.39 3.83 -67.22
N GLU A 66 55.79 3.73 -68.49
CA GLU A 66 55.78 2.50 -69.27
C GLU A 66 56.95 1.53 -68.92
N SER A 67 58.04 2.05 -68.41
CA SER A 67 59.24 1.27 -68.09
C SER A 67 59.35 0.77 -66.68
N GLU A 68 58.53 1.35 -65.71
CA GLU A 68 58.54 1.04 -64.30
C GLU A 68 57.54 -0.16 -63.95
N SER A 69 57.93 -1.37 -64.34
CA SER A 69 57.12 -2.54 -64.18
C SER A 69 56.77 -2.89 -62.70
N ALA A 70 57.64 -2.56 -61.74
CA ALA A 70 57.46 -2.82 -60.32
C ALA A 70 56.32 -1.99 -59.71
N ILE A 71 56.25 -0.70 -60.03
CA ILE A 71 55.19 0.20 -59.58
C ILE A 71 53.88 -0.17 -60.24
N ASN A 72 53.88 -0.51 -61.51
CA ASN A 72 52.69 -0.98 -62.21
C ASN A 72 52.05 -2.24 -61.54
N VAL A 73 52.88 -3.21 -61.14
CA VAL A 73 52.44 -4.40 -60.44
C VAL A 73 51.83 -4.04 -59.03
N GLN A 74 52.44 -3.10 -58.34
CA GLN A 74 51.90 -2.66 -57.02
C GLN A 74 50.56 -1.87 -57.17
N LEU A 75 50.42 -1.06 -58.22
CA LEU A 75 49.18 -0.37 -58.55
C LEU A 75 48.06 -1.38 -58.86
N GLU A 76 48.33 -2.43 -59.62
CA GLU A 76 47.40 -3.50 -59.95
C GLU A 76 47.05 -4.38 -58.69
N GLN A 77 48.05 -4.62 -57.85
CA GLN A 77 47.87 -5.31 -56.59
C GLN A 77 46.93 -4.53 -55.64
N LEU A 78 47.16 -3.20 -55.48
CA LEU A 78 46.28 -2.36 -54.65
C LEU A 78 44.85 -2.37 -55.23
N SER A 79 44.72 -2.21 -56.55
CA SER A 79 43.42 -2.29 -57.23
C SER A 79 42.69 -3.61 -56.99
N THR A 80 43.40 -4.75 -57.12
CA THR A 80 42.83 -6.10 -56.97
C THR A 80 42.50 -6.45 -55.53
N ILE A 81 43.42 -6.14 -54.59
CA ILE A 81 43.20 -6.48 -53.15
C ILE A 81 41.98 -5.75 -52.57
N TYR A 82 41.83 -4.50 -52.98
CA TYR A 82 40.77 -3.66 -52.40
C TYR A 82 39.55 -3.50 -53.30
N ASP A 83 39.49 -4.21 -54.42
CA ASP A 83 38.43 -4.10 -55.42
C ASP A 83 38.15 -2.65 -55.78
N GLY A 84 39.20 -1.98 -56.28
CA GLY A 84 39.17 -0.57 -56.52
C GLY A 84 39.95 -0.13 -57.73
N ARG A 85 39.79 1.10 -58.10
CA ARG A 85 40.46 1.76 -59.21
C ARG A 85 41.54 2.70 -58.68
N VAL A 86 42.71 2.65 -59.21
CA VAL A 86 43.85 3.57 -58.93
C VAL A 86 44.21 4.33 -60.12
N MET A 87 44.29 5.64 -60.03
CA MET A 87 44.71 6.54 -61.10
C MET A 87 45.85 7.42 -60.62
N ILE A 88 46.83 7.66 -61.51
CA ILE A 88 47.90 8.60 -61.30
C ILE A 88 47.66 9.77 -62.24
N ILE A 89 47.64 10.97 -61.71
CA ILE A 89 47.29 12.20 -62.40
C ILE A 89 48.49 13.18 -62.24
N ASP A 90 48.91 13.82 -63.35
CA ASP A 90 49.98 14.81 -63.33
C ASP A 90 49.47 16.19 -62.86
N GLU A 91 50.41 17.15 -62.81
CA GLU A 91 50.09 18.53 -62.43
C GLU A 91 49.20 19.27 -63.46
N GLU A 92 49.12 18.76 -64.73
CA GLU A 92 48.30 19.30 -65.81
C GLU A 92 46.90 18.58 -65.85
N PHE A 93 46.56 17.77 -64.85
CA PHE A 93 45.33 17.01 -64.73
C PHE A 93 45.17 15.86 -65.75
N HIS A 94 46.28 15.40 -66.40
CA HIS A 94 46.18 14.23 -67.26
C HIS A 94 46.35 12.93 -66.48
N ILE A 95 45.57 11.94 -66.81
CA ILE A 95 45.68 10.59 -66.24
C ILE A 95 46.82 9.86 -66.91
N ILE A 96 47.91 9.74 -66.20
CA ILE A 96 49.16 9.05 -66.71
C ILE A 96 48.95 7.54 -66.64
N LYS A 97 48.32 7.04 -65.60
CA LYS A 97 48.00 5.63 -65.41
C LYS A 97 46.60 5.44 -64.78
N ASP A 98 45.91 4.46 -65.30
CA ASP A 98 44.63 4.01 -64.80
C ASP A 98 44.62 2.47 -64.73
N THR A 99 44.43 1.87 -63.55
CA THR A 99 44.44 0.41 -63.39
C THR A 99 43.30 -0.28 -64.16
N TYR A 100 42.22 0.43 -64.49
CA TYR A 100 41.13 -0.10 -65.30
C TYR A 100 41.34 0.18 -66.79
N ASN A 101 42.36 0.94 -67.18
CA ASN A 101 42.68 1.31 -68.58
C ASN A 101 41.53 1.99 -69.33
N LEU A 102 40.62 2.67 -68.63
CA LEU A 102 39.45 3.30 -69.23
C LEU A 102 39.67 4.75 -69.62
N ASP A 103 40.46 5.46 -68.85
CA ASP A 103 40.63 6.90 -69.01
C ASP A 103 42.11 7.37 -69.13
N THR A 104 43.04 6.46 -69.31
CA THR A 104 44.45 6.81 -69.50
C THR A 104 44.62 7.82 -70.68
N GLY A 105 45.36 8.92 -70.46
CA GLY A 105 45.54 9.99 -71.36
C GLY A 105 44.42 11.04 -71.43
N LYS A 106 43.32 10.85 -70.65
CA LYS A 106 42.26 11.85 -70.56
C LYS A 106 42.57 12.84 -69.44
N THR A 107 41.92 14.00 -69.50
CA THR A 107 42.00 15.02 -68.45
C THR A 107 40.90 14.83 -67.46
N ILE A 108 41.19 14.83 -66.15
CA ILE A 108 40.23 14.75 -65.03
C ILE A 108 40.33 16.03 -64.19
N ILE A 109 39.17 16.70 -64.03
CA ILE A 109 39.04 17.89 -63.21
C ILE A 109 37.95 17.61 -62.17
N SER A 110 38.34 17.28 -60.95
CA SER A 110 37.43 17.15 -59.81
C SER A 110 37.91 18.05 -58.67
N GLU A 111 36.99 18.36 -57.76
CA GLU A 111 37.34 19.20 -56.61
C GLU A 111 38.40 18.54 -55.73
N GLU A 112 38.33 17.21 -55.59
CA GLU A 112 39.24 16.40 -54.79
C GLU A 112 40.66 16.43 -55.37
N VAL A 113 40.77 16.31 -56.70
CA VAL A 113 42.08 16.36 -57.42
C VAL A 113 42.66 17.74 -57.32
N ILE A 114 41.90 18.82 -57.57
CA ILE A 114 42.38 20.22 -57.46
C ILE A 114 42.93 20.51 -56.08
N LYS A 115 42.19 20.13 -54.99
CA LYS A 115 42.68 20.33 -53.62
C LYS A 115 43.94 19.52 -53.34
N SER A 116 43.98 18.29 -53.87
CA SER A 116 45.14 17.44 -53.65
C SER A 116 46.39 17.94 -54.36
N ILE A 117 46.29 18.57 -55.55
CA ILE A 117 47.41 19.28 -56.18
C ILE A 117 47.87 20.45 -55.31
N GLN A 118 47.01 21.09 -54.56
CA GLN A 118 47.37 22.13 -53.58
C GLN A 118 48.07 21.58 -52.33
N GLY A 119 48.18 20.23 -52.21
CA GLY A 119 48.89 19.55 -51.14
C GLY A 119 47.98 19.00 -50.06
N GLU A 120 46.62 18.99 -50.22
CA GLU A 120 45.67 18.44 -49.28
C GLU A 120 45.45 16.95 -49.55
N GLU A 121 45.43 16.14 -48.48
CA GLU A 121 44.97 14.75 -48.55
C GLU A 121 43.49 14.74 -48.34
N ILE A 122 42.72 14.13 -49.24
CA ILE A 122 41.22 14.01 -49.11
C ILE A 122 40.86 12.57 -49.09
N SER A 123 39.92 12.23 -48.17
CA SER A 123 39.28 10.94 -48.13
C SER A 123 37.79 11.15 -47.90
N LYS A 124 36.97 10.55 -48.74
CA LYS A 124 35.50 10.67 -48.75
C LYS A 124 34.86 9.31 -48.87
N TYR A 125 33.92 9.02 -47.95
CA TYR A 125 33.10 7.85 -48.07
C TYR A 125 31.74 8.24 -48.67
N ASP A 126 31.38 7.61 -49.77
CA ASP A 126 30.05 7.70 -50.37
C ASP A 126 29.25 6.44 -50.03
N SER A 127 28.38 6.57 -49.03
CA SER A 127 27.51 5.46 -48.57
C SER A 127 26.44 5.09 -49.58
N GLN A 128 26.03 6.00 -50.50
CA GLN A 128 25.00 5.72 -51.51
C GLN A 128 25.58 4.90 -52.65
N ASN A 129 26.74 5.27 -53.13
CA ASN A 129 27.42 4.59 -54.23
C ASN A 129 28.40 3.50 -53.78
N ARG A 130 28.52 3.32 -52.43
CA ARG A 130 29.30 2.24 -51.79
C ARG A 130 30.78 2.23 -52.16
N TYR A 131 31.43 3.39 -52.18
CA TYR A 131 32.85 3.48 -52.40
C TYR A 131 33.53 4.50 -51.47
N ILE A 132 34.84 4.31 -51.27
CA ILE A 132 35.73 5.24 -50.60
C ILE A 132 36.63 5.84 -51.67
N GLU A 133 36.64 7.14 -51.78
CA GLU A 133 37.53 7.88 -52.68
C GLU A 133 38.58 8.60 -51.89
N MET A 134 39.83 8.50 -52.35
CA MET A 134 40.96 9.16 -51.73
C MET A 134 41.82 9.79 -52.76
N THR A 135 42.31 10.98 -52.48
CA THR A 135 43.32 11.67 -53.27
C THR A 135 44.52 12.04 -52.41
N ILE A 136 45.72 11.69 -52.88
CA ILE A 136 46.95 11.85 -52.13
C ILE A 136 47.92 12.59 -53.02
N PRO A 137 48.48 13.74 -52.56
CA PRO A 137 49.48 14.53 -53.39
C PRO A 137 50.76 13.75 -53.50
N LEU A 138 51.32 13.76 -54.72
CA LEU A 138 52.69 13.32 -55.03
C LEU A 138 53.65 14.48 -54.82
N VAL A 139 54.27 14.49 -53.64
CA VAL A 139 55.13 15.64 -53.23
C VAL A 139 56.58 15.33 -53.48
N HIS A 140 57.18 16.07 -54.40
CA HIS A 140 58.59 16.08 -54.58
C HIS A 140 59.29 17.13 -53.71
N VAL A 141 60.34 16.73 -52.99
CA VAL A 141 61.08 17.58 -52.10
C VAL A 141 62.45 17.83 -52.82
N ASP A 142 62.71 19.05 -53.21
CA ASP A 142 64.01 19.43 -53.83
C ASP A 142 65.13 19.27 -52.79
N PRO A 143 66.17 18.46 -53.08
CA PRO A 143 67.22 18.18 -52.09
C PRO A 143 68.09 19.41 -51.75
N GLU A 144 68.13 20.44 -52.64
CA GLU A 144 68.94 21.61 -52.39
C GLU A 144 68.22 22.77 -51.69
N THR A 145 66.89 22.88 -51.95
CA THR A 145 66.09 24.02 -51.46
C THR A 145 65.09 23.64 -50.36
N GLU A 146 64.94 22.38 -50.08
CA GLU A 146 63.86 21.82 -49.20
C GLU A 146 62.44 22.26 -49.59
N ASN A 147 62.28 22.86 -50.78
CA ASN A 147 60.98 23.26 -51.27
C ASN A 147 60.10 22.01 -51.63
N LYS A 148 58.89 21.98 -51.12
CA LYS A 148 57.92 20.96 -51.45
C LYS A 148 57.06 21.42 -52.63
N ARG A 149 57.04 20.62 -53.68
CA ARG A 149 56.15 20.85 -54.84
C ARG A 149 55.36 19.61 -55.12
N THR A 150 54.06 19.78 -55.30
CA THR A 150 53.18 18.66 -55.71
C THR A 150 53.37 18.51 -57.26
N ILE A 151 53.77 17.33 -57.66
CA ILE A 151 54.00 16.98 -59.06
C ILE A 151 52.88 16.15 -59.69
N GLY A 152 51.90 15.78 -58.90
CA GLY A 152 50.73 15.00 -59.32
C GLY A 152 49.88 14.49 -58.13
N VAL A 153 48.99 13.69 -58.44
CA VAL A 153 48.03 13.09 -57.44
C VAL A 153 47.86 11.61 -57.75
N ILE A 154 47.87 10.79 -56.66
CA ILE A 154 47.31 9.42 -56.73
C ILE A 154 45.85 9.45 -56.26
N MET A 155 44.95 9.02 -57.09
CA MET A 155 43.54 8.90 -56.77
C MET A 155 43.18 7.43 -56.66
N VAL A 156 42.56 7.04 -55.53
CA VAL A 156 42.14 5.66 -55.22
C VAL A 156 40.69 5.66 -54.96
N SER A 157 39.94 4.87 -55.70
CA SER A 157 38.50 4.67 -55.50
C SER A 157 38.25 3.18 -55.26
N VAL A 158 37.76 2.83 -54.08
CA VAL A 158 37.61 1.42 -53.61
C VAL A 158 36.18 1.09 -53.26
N SER A 159 35.72 -0.06 -53.71
CA SER A 159 34.40 -0.59 -53.32
C SER A 159 34.30 -0.91 -51.85
N THR A 160 33.15 -0.61 -51.24
CA THR A 160 32.79 -1.03 -49.89
C THR A 160 31.76 -2.17 -49.89
N ASP A 161 31.57 -2.86 -51.04
CA ASP A 161 30.57 -3.95 -51.14
C ASP A 161 30.84 -5.08 -50.16
N SER A 162 32.10 -5.42 -49.90
CA SER A 162 32.45 -6.41 -48.88
C SER A 162 32.02 -6.01 -47.45
N ILE A 163 32.12 -4.70 -47.15
CA ILE A 163 31.63 -4.17 -45.85
C ILE A 163 30.12 -4.26 -45.79
N ASN A 164 29.42 -3.89 -46.89
CA ASN A 164 27.98 -3.93 -46.97
C ASN A 164 27.44 -5.36 -46.89
N LEU A 165 28.05 -6.32 -47.56
CA LEU A 165 27.66 -7.75 -47.44
C LEU A 165 27.79 -8.26 -46.01
N ASN A 166 28.88 -7.91 -45.31
CA ASN A 166 29.07 -8.25 -43.92
C ASN A 166 28.03 -7.57 -43.01
N LEU A 167 27.64 -6.33 -43.28
CA LEU A 167 26.57 -5.62 -42.59
C LEU A 167 25.22 -6.28 -42.78
N GLU A 168 24.87 -6.68 -44.01
CA GLU A 168 23.63 -7.37 -44.32
C GLU A 168 23.57 -8.74 -43.61
N TYR A 169 24.67 -9.49 -43.59
CA TYR A 169 24.79 -10.74 -42.87
C TYR A 169 24.62 -10.54 -41.36
N LEU A 170 25.30 -9.54 -40.79
CA LEU A 170 25.20 -9.20 -39.37
C LEU A 170 23.76 -8.73 -39.02
N ALA A 171 23.15 -7.89 -39.86
CA ALA A 171 21.79 -7.40 -39.65
C ALA A 171 20.76 -8.52 -39.66
N ARG A 172 20.91 -9.52 -40.55
CA ARG A 172 20.04 -10.70 -40.60
C ARG A 172 20.21 -11.60 -39.38
N ASN A 173 21.43 -11.87 -38.95
CA ASN A 173 21.72 -12.72 -37.83
C ASN A 173 21.24 -12.07 -36.50
N THR A 174 21.49 -10.77 -36.33
CA THR A 174 21.02 -10.02 -35.16
C THR A 174 19.49 -9.96 -35.12
N LEU A 175 18.81 -9.84 -36.28
CA LEU A 175 17.34 -9.88 -36.35
C LEU A 175 16.77 -11.24 -35.91
N VAL A 176 17.39 -12.35 -36.35
CA VAL A 176 16.97 -13.69 -35.91
C VAL A 176 17.15 -13.85 -34.39
N MET A 177 18.30 -13.43 -33.86
CA MET A 177 18.56 -13.47 -32.41
C MET A 177 17.57 -12.60 -31.62
N GLU A 178 17.24 -11.42 -32.16
CA GLU A 178 16.26 -10.52 -31.55
C GLU A 178 14.85 -11.14 -31.51
N LEU A 179 14.41 -11.81 -32.59
CA LEU A 179 13.13 -12.52 -32.63
C LEU A 179 13.08 -13.65 -31.60
N ILE A 180 14.15 -14.44 -31.48
CA ILE A 180 14.26 -15.50 -30.45
C ILE A 180 14.18 -14.88 -29.05
N ALA A 181 14.91 -13.78 -28.80
CA ALA A 181 14.88 -13.09 -27.51
C ALA A 181 13.48 -12.55 -27.17
N ILE A 182 12.78 -11.97 -28.14
CA ILE A 182 11.40 -11.50 -27.95
C ILE A 182 10.46 -12.63 -27.53
N VAL A 183 10.52 -13.78 -28.21
CA VAL A 183 9.72 -14.95 -27.86
C VAL A 183 10.05 -15.44 -26.44
N ALA A 184 11.32 -15.50 -26.10
CA ALA A 184 11.76 -15.91 -24.76
C ALA A 184 11.28 -14.91 -23.69
N ILE A 185 11.34 -13.59 -23.94
CA ILE A 185 10.85 -12.54 -23.04
C ILE A 185 9.34 -12.65 -22.81
N ILE A 186 8.56 -12.86 -23.89
CA ILE A 186 7.10 -13.04 -23.80
C ILE A 186 6.78 -14.28 -22.96
N PHE A 187 7.47 -15.39 -23.20
CA PHE A 187 7.24 -16.62 -22.46
C PHE A 187 7.61 -16.45 -20.97
N ALA A 188 8.80 -15.92 -20.68
CA ALA A 188 9.24 -15.66 -19.31
C ALA A 188 8.36 -14.65 -18.59
N GLY A 189 7.98 -13.55 -19.26
CA GLY A 189 7.07 -12.53 -18.70
C GLY A 189 5.69 -13.09 -18.39
N THR A 190 5.15 -13.95 -19.26
CA THR A 190 3.87 -14.62 -19.02
C THR A 190 3.95 -15.58 -17.85
N PHE A 191 5.02 -16.39 -17.80
CA PHE A 191 5.28 -17.32 -16.68
C PHE A 191 5.37 -16.59 -15.34
N ILE A 192 6.19 -15.54 -15.27
CA ILE A 192 6.36 -14.71 -14.07
C ILE A 192 5.02 -14.08 -13.66
N ALA A 193 4.29 -13.48 -14.61
CA ALA A 193 3.02 -12.82 -14.32
C ALA A 193 1.95 -13.78 -13.80
N ILE A 194 1.88 -15.03 -14.30
CA ILE A 194 0.95 -16.05 -13.80
C ILE A 194 1.30 -16.41 -12.36
N HIS A 195 2.57 -16.70 -12.07
CA HIS A 195 3.01 -17.12 -10.74
C HIS A 195 2.92 -16.01 -9.70
N LEU A 196 3.22 -14.75 -10.09
CA LEU A 196 3.11 -13.59 -9.20
C LEU A 196 1.66 -13.23 -8.85
N VAL A 197 0.72 -13.44 -9.77
CA VAL A 197 -0.69 -13.05 -9.56
C VAL A 197 -1.54 -14.18 -8.97
N ALA A 198 -1.12 -15.44 -9.13
CA ALA A 198 -1.87 -16.60 -8.64
C ALA A 198 -2.27 -16.53 -7.14
N PRO A 199 -1.37 -16.15 -6.20
CA PRO A 199 -1.74 -16.07 -4.78
C PRO A 199 -2.83 -15.03 -4.49
N PHE A 200 -2.85 -13.92 -5.22
CA PHE A 200 -3.90 -12.90 -5.06
C PHE A 200 -5.27 -13.40 -5.54
N HIS A 201 -5.28 -14.22 -6.59
CA HIS A 201 -6.52 -14.85 -7.08
C HIS A 201 -7.04 -15.89 -6.06
N ALA A 202 -6.14 -16.71 -5.51
CA ALA A 202 -6.48 -17.66 -4.45
C ALA A 202 -7.03 -16.94 -3.22
N MET A 203 -6.43 -15.79 -2.85
CA MET A 203 -6.87 -14.96 -1.74
C MET A 203 -8.27 -14.39 -1.96
N ALA A 204 -8.53 -13.83 -3.16
CA ALA A 204 -9.85 -13.30 -3.51
C ALA A 204 -10.92 -14.40 -3.46
N LYS A 205 -10.61 -15.58 -3.98
CA LYS A 205 -11.51 -16.75 -3.95
C LYS A 205 -11.80 -17.21 -2.53
N SER A 206 -10.77 -17.34 -1.68
CA SER A 206 -10.97 -17.76 -0.28
C SER A 206 -11.78 -16.74 0.52
N ILE A 207 -11.60 -15.43 0.26
CA ILE A 207 -12.43 -14.37 0.87
C ILE A 207 -13.90 -14.53 0.46
N GLU A 208 -14.18 -14.83 -0.80
CA GLU A 208 -15.54 -15.06 -1.31
C GLU A 208 -16.17 -16.32 -0.69
N GLU A 209 -15.41 -17.39 -0.54
CA GLU A 209 -15.84 -18.63 0.13
C GLU A 209 -16.16 -18.41 1.60
N ILE A 210 -15.36 -17.62 2.33
CA ILE A 210 -15.64 -17.24 3.72
C ILE A 210 -16.91 -16.39 3.80
N GLN A 211 -17.11 -15.45 2.88
CA GLN A 211 -18.31 -14.59 2.86
C GLN A 211 -19.60 -15.39 2.61
N THR A 212 -19.54 -16.46 1.83
CA THR A 212 -20.68 -17.35 1.53
C THR A 212 -20.89 -18.44 2.60
N GLY A 213 -20.03 -18.52 3.61
CA GLY A 213 -20.13 -19.50 4.69
C GLY A 213 -19.64 -20.91 4.33
N TYR A 214 -18.99 -21.07 3.19
CA TYR A 214 -18.44 -22.36 2.71
C TYR A 214 -16.94 -22.53 2.93
N GLY A 215 -16.25 -21.49 3.44
CA GLY A 215 -14.79 -21.50 3.61
C GLY A 215 -14.33 -21.76 5.04
N ASP A 216 -13.05 -22.11 5.18
CA ASP A 216 -12.37 -22.17 6.48
C ASP A 216 -12.42 -20.80 7.18
N ASP A 217 -12.52 -20.81 8.50
CA ASP A 217 -12.59 -19.59 9.34
C ASP A 217 -11.31 -18.70 9.24
N ALA A 218 -10.30 -19.09 8.48
CA ALA A 218 -9.06 -18.34 8.34
C ALA A 218 -8.44 -18.46 6.95
N LEU A 219 -7.93 -17.35 6.45
CA LEU A 219 -7.09 -17.30 5.25
C LEU A 219 -5.70 -17.89 5.53
N LYS A 220 -5.31 -18.93 4.77
CA LYS A 220 -3.99 -19.59 4.87
C LYS A 220 -3.33 -19.60 3.50
N ILE A 221 -2.67 -18.51 3.12
CA ILE A 221 -1.90 -18.42 1.88
C ILE A 221 -0.48 -18.01 2.21
N ASP A 222 0.45 -18.95 2.03
CA ASP A 222 1.87 -18.78 2.32
C ASP A 222 2.66 -18.74 0.98
N ALA A 223 2.58 -17.60 0.28
CA ALA A 223 3.29 -17.40 -0.98
C ALA A 223 4.37 -16.32 -0.86
N TYR A 224 4.02 -15.13 -0.40
CA TYR A 224 4.92 -14.01 -0.22
C TYR A 224 4.76 -13.41 1.17
N THR A 225 5.78 -12.70 1.64
CA THR A 225 5.75 -11.98 2.92
C THR A 225 4.55 -11.02 2.99
N GLU A 226 4.28 -10.31 1.91
CA GLU A 226 3.19 -9.35 1.79
C GLU A 226 1.82 -10.03 1.84
N THR A 227 1.64 -11.14 1.14
CA THR A 227 0.38 -11.91 1.18
C THR A 227 0.14 -12.51 2.56
N ARG A 228 1.19 -13.00 3.23
CA ARG A 228 1.10 -13.49 4.62
C ARG A 228 0.66 -12.37 5.58
N GLN A 229 1.27 -11.19 5.50
CA GLN A 229 0.87 -10.03 6.33
C GLN A 229 -0.57 -9.62 6.10
N ILE A 230 -1.05 -9.63 4.86
CA ILE A 230 -2.45 -9.33 4.53
C ILE A 230 -3.37 -10.40 5.15
N CYS A 231 -3.04 -11.69 5.00
CA CYS A 231 -3.80 -12.78 5.60
C CYS A 231 -3.88 -12.67 7.14
N GLU A 232 -2.76 -12.35 7.80
CA GLU A 232 -2.75 -12.13 9.27
C GLU A 232 -3.64 -10.96 9.69
N LYS A 233 -3.56 -9.82 8.98
CA LYS A 233 -4.42 -8.66 9.27
C LYS A 233 -5.89 -8.96 9.02
N PHE A 234 -6.19 -9.67 7.94
CA PHE A 234 -7.55 -10.08 7.60
C PHE A 234 -8.10 -11.07 8.64
N ASN A 235 -7.33 -12.09 9.01
CA ASN A 235 -7.73 -13.05 10.04
C ASN A 235 -7.99 -12.38 11.40
N LYS A 236 -7.16 -11.39 11.76
CA LYS A 236 -7.38 -10.57 12.96
C LYS A 236 -8.70 -9.78 12.87
N MET A 237 -9.04 -9.28 11.69
CA MET A 237 -10.31 -8.58 11.45
C MET A 237 -11.50 -9.55 11.55
N LEU A 238 -11.41 -10.73 10.93
CA LEU A 238 -12.43 -11.78 11.02
C LEU A 238 -12.66 -12.22 12.47
N GLY A 239 -11.58 -12.44 13.22
CA GLY A 239 -11.69 -12.80 14.64
C GLY A 239 -12.43 -11.72 15.46
N ARG A 240 -12.16 -10.43 15.20
CA ARG A 240 -12.90 -9.34 15.85
C ARG A 240 -14.36 -9.29 15.42
N MET A 241 -14.67 -9.52 14.15
CA MET A 241 -16.06 -9.58 13.68
C MET A 241 -16.84 -10.72 14.31
N LYS A 242 -16.21 -11.90 14.43
CA LYS A 242 -16.83 -13.06 15.09
C LYS A 242 -17.16 -12.77 16.55
N VAL A 243 -16.20 -12.22 17.30
CA VAL A 243 -16.43 -11.82 18.70
C VAL A 243 -17.56 -10.80 18.82
N LEU A 244 -17.65 -9.85 17.89
CA LEU A 244 -18.74 -8.86 17.87
C LEU A 244 -20.09 -9.50 17.54
N ASP A 245 -20.14 -10.45 16.62
CA ASP A 245 -21.37 -11.14 16.22
C ASP A 245 -21.86 -12.08 17.34
N ASP A 246 -20.94 -12.84 17.95
CA ASP A 246 -21.23 -13.69 19.11
C ASP A 246 -21.78 -12.84 20.27
N SER A 247 -21.14 -11.71 20.57
CA SER A 247 -21.63 -10.77 21.62
C SER A 247 -23.00 -10.19 21.30
N ARG A 248 -23.26 -9.89 20.02
CA ARG A 248 -24.57 -9.42 19.56
C ARG A 248 -25.65 -10.50 19.68
N GLN A 249 -25.34 -11.75 19.32
CA GLN A 249 -26.27 -12.87 19.44
C GLN A 249 -26.60 -13.18 20.91
N GLU A 250 -25.56 -13.16 21.75
CA GLU A 250 -25.73 -13.33 23.20
C GLU A 250 -26.62 -12.21 23.78
N PHE A 251 -26.37 -10.96 23.38
CA PHE A 251 -27.21 -9.82 23.79
C PHE A 251 -28.69 -10.02 23.40
N VAL A 252 -28.96 -10.39 22.14
CA VAL A 252 -30.34 -10.64 21.68
C VAL A 252 -31.00 -11.78 22.44
N SER A 253 -30.26 -12.86 22.71
CA SER A 253 -30.73 -13.99 23.50
C SER A 253 -31.07 -13.57 24.92
N ASN A 254 -30.17 -12.84 25.58
CA ASN A 254 -30.37 -12.37 26.96
C ASN A 254 -31.54 -11.40 27.06
N VAL A 255 -31.68 -10.45 26.11
CA VAL A 255 -32.86 -9.56 26.04
C VAL A 255 -34.15 -10.37 25.93
N SER A 256 -34.18 -11.35 25.04
CA SER A 256 -35.39 -12.19 24.84
C SER A 256 -35.76 -12.95 26.10
N HIS A 257 -34.77 -13.47 26.81
CA HIS A 257 -35.00 -14.19 28.09
C HIS A 257 -35.47 -13.27 29.21
N GLU A 258 -34.85 -12.10 29.39
CA GLU A 258 -35.20 -11.17 30.46
C GLU A 258 -36.56 -10.48 30.24
N LEU A 259 -37.01 -10.34 28.98
CA LEU A 259 -38.36 -9.84 28.67
C LEU A 259 -39.42 -10.94 28.75
N LYS A 260 -39.10 -12.19 28.41
CA LYS A 260 -40.07 -13.29 28.43
C LYS A 260 -40.51 -13.68 29.83
N THR A 261 -39.60 -13.63 30.80
CA THR A 261 -39.85 -14.06 32.19
C THR A 261 -40.96 -13.22 32.86
N PRO A 262 -40.87 -11.87 32.94
CA PRO A 262 -41.90 -11.03 33.54
C PRO A 262 -43.24 -11.12 32.80
N LEU A 263 -43.22 -11.18 31.46
CA LEU A 263 -44.44 -11.36 30.66
C LEU A 263 -45.15 -12.68 30.98
N THR A 264 -44.38 -13.75 31.18
CA THR A 264 -44.95 -15.05 31.57
C THR A 264 -45.54 -15.01 32.99
N SER A 265 -44.83 -14.33 33.92
CA SER A 265 -45.32 -14.13 35.30
C SER A 265 -46.64 -13.34 35.31
N MET A 266 -46.69 -12.20 34.61
CA MET A 266 -47.94 -11.40 34.50
C MET A 266 -49.07 -12.20 33.89
N LYS A 267 -48.78 -13.03 32.86
CA LYS A 267 -49.80 -13.89 32.24
C LYS A 267 -50.33 -14.91 33.23
N VAL A 268 -49.45 -15.58 33.98
CA VAL A 268 -49.88 -16.57 34.99
C VAL A 268 -50.73 -15.92 36.07
N LEU A 269 -50.34 -14.74 36.57
CA LEU A 269 -51.11 -13.97 37.54
C LEU A 269 -52.51 -13.59 36.99
N ALA A 270 -52.54 -13.08 35.75
CA ALA A 270 -53.79 -12.71 35.09
C ALA A 270 -54.66 -13.91 34.81
N ASP A 271 -54.15 -15.06 34.38
CA ASP A 271 -54.89 -16.31 34.16
C ASP A 271 -55.43 -16.86 35.50
N SER A 272 -54.62 -16.71 36.57
CA SER A 272 -55.05 -17.10 37.92
C SER A 272 -56.23 -16.27 38.39
N ILE A 273 -56.17 -14.94 38.26
CA ILE A 273 -57.26 -14.02 38.57
C ILE A 273 -58.56 -14.41 37.81
N ASN A 274 -58.40 -14.62 36.49
CA ASN A 274 -59.55 -14.94 35.62
C ASN A 274 -60.19 -16.30 35.90
N SER A 275 -59.51 -17.25 36.56
CA SER A 275 -60.00 -18.59 36.91
C SER A 275 -60.64 -18.67 38.30
N MET A 276 -60.53 -17.62 39.10
CA MET A 276 -61.10 -17.56 40.47
C MET A 276 -62.52 -17.10 40.40
N GLU A 277 -63.47 -17.97 40.94
CA GLU A 277 -64.83 -17.61 41.21
C GLU A 277 -64.93 -17.24 42.70
N ASP A 278 -65.44 -16.04 43.05
CA ASP A 278 -65.68 -15.57 44.43
C ASP A 278 -64.42 -15.42 45.32
N ALA A 279 -63.30 -15.06 44.80
CA ALA A 279 -62.10 -14.74 45.60
C ALA A 279 -62.27 -13.45 46.43
N PRO A 280 -61.67 -13.35 47.64
CA PRO A 280 -61.68 -12.10 48.42
C PRO A 280 -61.10 -10.92 47.65
N VAL A 281 -61.64 -9.71 47.86
CA VAL A 281 -61.19 -8.49 47.18
C VAL A 281 -59.71 -8.21 47.46
N GLU A 282 -59.27 -8.54 48.64
CA GLU A 282 -57.86 -8.38 49.07
C GLU A 282 -56.88 -9.16 48.16
N LEU A 283 -57.34 -10.41 47.79
CA LEU A 283 -56.52 -11.25 46.87
C LEU A 283 -56.43 -10.66 45.43
N TYR A 284 -57.56 -10.10 44.95
CA TYR A 284 -57.51 -9.37 43.66
C TYR A 284 -56.56 -8.15 43.70
N GLN A 285 -56.58 -7.44 44.85
CA GLN A 285 -55.66 -6.27 45.02
C GLN A 285 -54.23 -6.72 45.10
N GLU A 286 -53.88 -7.84 45.76
CA GLU A 286 -52.52 -8.40 45.79
C GLU A 286 -52.05 -8.78 44.42
N PHE A 287 -52.80 -9.57 43.65
CA PHE A 287 -52.41 -9.95 42.29
C PHE A 287 -52.26 -8.75 41.32
N MET A 288 -53.19 -7.77 41.45
CA MET A 288 -53.08 -6.54 40.62
C MET A 288 -51.87 -5.71 41.01
N SER A 289 -51.49 -5.67 42.30
CA SER A 289 -50.26 -5.03 42.77
C SER A 289 -49.03 -5.76 42.22
N ASP A 290 -49.03 -7.09 42.22
CA ASP A 290 -47.93 -7.89 41.67
C ASP A 290 -47.78 -7.71 40.16
N ILE A 291 -48.90 -7.66 39.42
CA ILE A 291 -48.86 -7.34 37.98
C ILE A 291 -48.30 -5.91 37.75
N GLY A 292 -48.73 -4.94 38.58
CA GLY A 292 -48.23 -3.57 38.54
C GLY A 292 -46.70 -3.50 38.75
N ASN A 293 -46.20 -4.20 39.76
CA ASN A 293 -44.77 -4.28 40.06
C ASN A 293 -43.97 -4.90 38.89
N GLU A 294 -44.52 -5.91 38.22
CA GLU A 294 -43.87 -6.57 37.09
C GLU A 294 -43.88 -5.71 35.82
N VAL A 295 -44.94 -4.89 35.59
CA VAL A 295 -44.99 -3.87 34.52
C VAL A 295 -43.94 -2.78 34.75
N ASP A 296 -43.79 -2.30 35.98
CA ASP A 296 -42.79 -1.30 36.34
C ASP A 296 -41.36 -1.85 36.10
N ARG A 297 -41.12 -3.09 36.45
CA ARG A 297 -39.87 -3.79 36.21
C ARG A 297 -39.57 -3.92 34.72
N GLU A 298 -40.53 -4.35 33.92
CA GLU A 298 -40.41 -4.46 32.45
C GLU A 298 -40.10 -3.11 31.84
N THR A 299 -40.80 -2.07 32.28
CA THR A 299 -40.55 -0.68 31.81
C THR A 299 -39.13 -0.24 32.13
N LYS A 300 -38.60 -0.57 33.31
CA LYS A 300 -37.22 -0.29 33.69
C LYS A 300 -36.22 -1.00 32.76
N ILE A 301 -36.44 -2.32 32.50
CA ILE A 301 -35.57 -3.09 31.57
C ILE A 301 -35.56 -2.46 30.19
N ILE A 302 -36.72 -2.09 29.64
CA ILE A 302 -36.83 -1.46 28.32
C ILE A 302 -36.07 -0.12 28.28
N ASN A 303 -36.25 0.74 29.30
CA ASN A 303 -35.57 2.04 29.37
C ASN A 303 -34.04 1.90 29.49
N ASP A 304 -33.57 0.92 30.29
CA ASP A 304 -32.15 0.60 30.43
C ASP A 304 -31.57 0.12 29.09
N LEU A 305 -32.28 -0.75 28.37
CA LEU A 305 -31.91 -1.22 27.03
C LEU A 305 -31.82 -0.08 26.00
N LEU A 306 -32.83 0.80 25.96
CA LEU A 306 -32.89 1.94 25.09
C LEU A 306 -31.72 2.90 25.38
N SER A 307 -31.41 3.10 26.66
CA SER A 307 -30.27 3.93 27.09
C SER A 307 -28.93 3.35 26.60
N LEU A 308 -28.77 2.03 26.76
CA LEU A 308 -27.59 1.30 26.36
C LEU A 308 -27.38 1.33 24.82
N VAL A 309 -28.46 1.09 24.04
CA VAL A 309 -28.43 1.14 22.57
C VAL A 309 -28.11 2.56 22.06
N LYS A 310 -28.68 3.60 22.72
CA LYS A 310 -28.32 4.99 22.39
C LYS A 310 -26.86 5.30 22.69
N MET A 311 -26.32 4.82 23.79
CA MET A 311 -24.90 4.99 24.15
C MET A 311 -23.97 4.28 23.13
N ASP A 312 -24.29 3.07 22.71
CA ASP A 312 -23.48 2.33 21.71
C ASP A 312 -23.44 3.03 20.34
N LYS A 313 -24.55 3.66 19.91
CA LYS A 313 -24.62 4.40 18.64
C LYS A 313 -24.00 5.79 18.69
N SER A 314 -23.97 6.41 19.87
CA SER A 314 -23.65 7.84 20.04
C SER A 314 -22.24 8.06 20.62
N ALA A 315 -21.26 7.22 20.30
CA ALA A 315 -19.86 7.45 20.73
C ALA A 315 -19.30 8.83 20.30
N GLY A 316 -20.04 9.60 19.47
CA GLY A 316 -19.71 10.95 19.03
C GLY A 316 -20.71 12.07 19.43
N ASP A 317 -21.88 11.73 20.00
CA ASP A 317 -22.95 12.71 20.30
C ASP A 317 -23.18 12.86 21.81
N LEU A 318 -22.21 13.45 22.52
CA LEU A 318 -22.41 13.90 23.89
C LEU A 318 -22.94 15.34 23.88
N ASN A 319 -24.01 15.60 24.66
CA ASN A 319 -24.47 16.96 24.93
C ASN A 319 -23.68 17.51 26.14
N ILE A 320 -22.46 17.93 25.86
CA ILE A 320 -21.55 18.43 26.88
C ILE A 320 -22.00 19.84 27.35
N THR A 321 -22.23 19.96 28.62
CA THR A 321 -22.55 21.23 29.31
C THR A 321 -21.71 21.34 30.58
N ASN A 322 -21.52 22.55 31.07
CA ASN A 322 -20.85 22.75 32.35
C ASN A 322 -21.84 22.50 33.49
N VAL A 323 -21.59 21.45 34.26
CA VAL A 323 -22.50 20.93 35.31
C VAL A 323 -21.84 21.05 36.67
N ASN A 324 -22.60 21.54 37.66
CA ASN A 324 -22.20 21.49 39.06
C ASN A 324 -22.43 20.10 39.63
N ILE A 325 -21.37 19.33 39.83
CA ILE A 325 -21.43 17.91 40.26
C ILE A 325 -21.93 17.80 41.70
N ASN A 326 -21.66 18.80 42.55
CA ASN A 326 -22.18 18.80 43.93
C ASN A 326 -23.71 18.82 43.95
N GLU A 327 -24.31 19.78 43.24
CA GLU A 327 -25.77 19.91 43.14
C GLU A 327 -26.40 18.66 42.49
N LEU A 328 -25.76 18.10 41.48
CA LEU A 328 -26.20 16.86 40.83
C LEU A 328 -26.27 15.72 41.84
N LEU A 329 -25.23 15.51 42.66
CA LEU A 329 -25.19 14.45 43.67
C LEU A 329 -26.21 14.68 44.76
N GLU A 330 -26.41 15.91 45.24
CA GLU A 330 -27.45 16.25 46.21
C GLU A 330 -28.86 15.89 45.70
N GLN A 331 -29.15 16.20 44.42
CA GLN A 331 -30.41 15.85 43.78
C GLN A 331 -30.62 14.33 43.69
N ILE A 332 -29.55 13.58 43.34
CA ILE A 332 -29.61 12.11 43.28
C ILE A 332 -29.87 11.53 44.67
N LEU A 333 -29.12 11.99 45.66
CA LEU A 333 -29.29 11.50 47.06
C LEU A 333 -30.67 11.84 47.61
N LYS A 334 -31.19 13.04 47.36
CA LYS A 334 -32.55 13.44 47.77
C LYS A 334 -33.59 12.53 47.15
N ARG A 335 -33.43 12.10 45.90
CA ARG A 335 -34.35 11.19 45.20
C ARG A 335 -34.26 9.77 45.75
N LEU A 336 -33.07 9.29 46.14
CA LEU A 336 -32.85 7.94 46.66
C LEU A 336 -33.12 7.81 48.17
N LYS A 337 -33.19 8.94 48.90
CA LYS A 337 -33.45 8.97 50.35
C LYS A 337 -34.68 8.16 50.79
N PRO A 338 -35.87 8.24 50.14
CA PRO A 338 -37.00 7.45 50.53
C PRO A 338 -36.81 5.92 50.39
N ILE A 339 -35.93 5.51 49.45
CA ILE A 339 -35.61 4.09 49.25
C ILE A 339 -34.65 3.62 50.34
N ALA A 340 -33.65 4.44 50.70
CA ALA A 340 -32.69 4.17 51.74
C ALA A 340 -33.35 4.11 53.14
N GLU A 341 -34.29 5.01 53.41
CA GLU A 341 -35.03 5.07 54.66
C GLU A 341 -35.87 3.80 54.90
N LYS A 342 -36.43 3.18 53.83
CA LYS A 342 -37.17 1.90 53.97
C LYS A 342 -36.28 0.75 54.49
N GLN A 343 -34.99 0.81 54.28
CA GLN A 343 -34.03 -0.20 54.71
C GLN A 343 -33.17 0.28 55.91
N ASN A 344 -33.50 1.46 56.46
CA ASN A 344 -32.79 2.13 57.54
C ASN A 344 -31.30 2.40 57.18
N ILE A 345 -31.01 2.77 55.92
CA ILE A 345 -29.67 3.04 55.43
C ILE A 345 -29.39 4.54 55.51
N GLU A 346 -28.27 4.90 56.09
CA GLU A 346 -27.79 6.28 56.12
C GLU A 346 -27.05 6.66 54.82
N LEU A 347 -27.46 7.79 54.25
CA LEU A 347 -26.80 8.35 53.07
C LEU A 347 -25.94 9.58 53.46
N VAL A 348 -24.64 9.51 53.29
CA VAL A 348 -23.70 10.57 53.64
C VAL A 348 -23.00 11.10 52.38
N LEU A 349 -23.08 12.40 52.16
CA LEU A 349 -22.31 13.09 51.14
C LEU A 349 -21.18 13.88 51.75
N GLU A 350 -19.96 13.56 51.38
CA GLU A 350 -18.77 14.31 51.77
C GLU A 350 -18.18 14.98 50.52
N SER A 351 -18.16 16.31 50.54
CA SER A 351 -17.60 17.09 49.45
C SER A 351 -16.46 17.97 49.94
N PHE A 352 -15.28 17.81 49.37
CA PHE A 352 -14.08 18.55 49.81
C PHE A 352 -13.96 19.94 49.20
N ARG A 353 -14.64 20.15 48.05
CA ARG A 353 -14.66 21.43 47.33
C ARG A 353 -15.82 21.46 46.31
N PRO A 354 -16.23 22.68 45.86
CA PRO A 354 -17.14 22.81 44.72
C PRO A 354 -16.47 22.24 43.48
N VAL A 355 -17.19 21.44 42.70
CA VAL A 355 -16.73 20.79 41.46
C VAL A 355 -17.70 21.10 40.33
N SER A 356 -17.22 21.75 39.28
CA SER A 356 -17.93 21.90 38.02
C SER A 356 -17.13 21.20 36.92
N ALA A 357 -17.82 20.48 36.04
CA ALA A 357 -17.17 19.72 34.96
C ALA A 357 -18.01 19.79 33.68
N ASP A 358 -17.31 19.66 32.56
CA ASP A 358 -17.92 19.60 31.22
C ASP A 358 -18.34 18.16 30.94
N VAL A 359 -19.65 17.89 31.14
CA VAL A 359 -20.20 16.53 31.03
C VAL A 359 -21.59 16.53 30.38
N ASP A 360 -22.02 15.38 29.89
CA ASP A 360 -23.43 15.14 29.57
C ASP A 360 -24.20 14.85 30.85
N GLU A 361 -24.95 15.83 31.30
CA GLU A 361 -25.68 15.79 32.57
C GLU A 361 -26.59 14.54 32.68
N VAL A 362 -27.30 14.18 31.61
CA VAL A 362 -28.24 13.06 31.60
C VAL A 362 -27.52 11.74 31.78
N LYS A 363 -26.41 11.53 31.05
CA LYS A 363 -25.63 10.28 31.10
C LYS A 363 -24.89 10.13 32.43
N ILE A 364 -24.34 11.23 32.95
CA ILE A 364 -23.65 11.22 34.26
C ILE A 364 -24.66 11.02 35.40
N THR A 365 -25.81 11.69 35.33
CA THR A 365 -26.88 11.46 36.33
C THR A 365 -27.30 9.99 36.36
N LEU A 366 -27.48 9.36 35.21
CA LEU A 366 -27.83 7.95 35.11
C LEU A 366 -26.73 7.05 35.72
N ALA A 367 -25.48 7.30 35.38
CA ALA A 367 -24.35 6.53 35.89
C ALA A 367 -24.22 6.61 37.43
N PHE A 368 -24.29 7.83 37.97
CA PHE A 368 -24.18 8.03 39.43
C PHE A 368 -25.39 7.51 40.18
N THR A 369 -26.59 7.67 39.62
CA THR A 369 -27.82 7.06 40.18
C THR A 369 -27.66 5.55 40.26
N ASN A 370 -27.20 4.88 39.23
CA ASN A 370 -27.00 3.42 39.24
C ASN A 370 -25.98 2.97 40.30
N LEU A 371 -24.90 3.69 40.49
CA LEU A 371 -23.90 3.34 41.53
C LEU A 371 -24.48 3.48 42.92
N ILE A 372 -25.14 4.62 43.22
CA ILE A 372 -25.69 4.90 44.54
C ILE A 372 -26.91 3.99 44.80
N GLU A 373 -27.79 3.76 43.81
CA GLU A 373 -28.90 2.83 43.93
C GLU A 373 -28.43 1.39 44.22
N ASN A 374 -27.33 0.93 43.57
CA ASN A 374 -26.72 -0.36 43.88
C ASN A 374 -26.17 -0.40 45.31
N ALA A 375 -25.50 0.65 45.77
CA ALA A 375 -24.97 0.75 47.13
C ALA A 375 -26.09 0.71 48.19
N VAL A 376 -27.26 1.24 47.88
CA VAL A 376 -28.45 1.13 48.76
C VAL A 376 -29.05 -0.26 48.69
N LYS A 377 -29.27 -0.80 47.49
CA LYS A 377 -29.98 -2.09 47.29
C LYS A 377 -29.25 -3.30 47.85
N TYR A 378 -27.91 -3.30 47.72
CA TYR A 378 -27.07 -4.42 48.13
C TYR A 378 -26.44 -4.20 49.51
N ASN A 379 -26.88 -3.16 50.22
CA ASN A 379 -26.45 -2.89 51.60
C ASN A 379 -27.10 -3.88 52.58
N ARG A 380 -26.54 -3.89 53.78
CA ARG A 380 -27.17 -4.55 54.92
C ARG A 380 -28.13 -3.59 55.64
N PRO A 381 -29.16 -4.10 56.36
CA PRO A 381 -30.00 -3.24 57.20
C PRO A 381 -29.13 -2.43 58.18
N ASP A 382 -29.54 -1.20 58.46
CA ASP A 382 -28.81 -0.27 59.31
C ASP A 382 -27.39 0.07 58.82
N GLY A 383 -27.17 -0.07 57.51
CA GLY A 383 -25.89 0.20 56.85
C GLY A 383 -25.70 1.67 56.47
N LEU A 384 -24.55 1.95 55.94
CA LEU A 384 -24.13 3.28 55.48
C LEU A 384 -23.77 3.24 53.99
N VAL A 385 -24.17 4.28 53.26
CA VAL A 385 -23.63 4.58 51.94
C VAL A 385 -22.89 5.92 52.04
N HIS A 386 -21.56 5.90 51.83
CA HIS A 386 -20.72 7.06 51.84
C HIS A 386 -20.34 7.46 50.43
N VAL A 387 -20.83 8.63 50.01
CA VAL A 387 -20.51 9.22 48.70
C VAL A 387 -19.55 10.36 48.94
N SER A 388 -18.31 10.27 48.38
CA SER A 388 -17.35 11.34 48.52
C SER A 388 -16.94 11.90 47.15
N LEU A 389 -16.90 13.24 47.06
CA LEU A 389 -16.56 14.00 45.88
C LEU A 389 -15.26 14.81 46.11
N ASN A 390 -14.30 14.62 45.26
CA ASN A 390 -13.06 15.41 45.27
C ASN A 390 -12.62 15.76 43.86
N ALA A 391 -11.71 16.72 43.68
CA ALA A 391 -11.14 17.06 42.38
C ALA A 391 -9.70 17.53 42.51
N ASP A 392 -8.91 17.29 41.47
CA ASP A 392 -7.61 17.91 41.25
C ASP A 392 -7.69 18.96 40.12
N HIS A 393 -6.59 19.25 39.45
CA HIS A 393 -6.51 20.20 38.35
C HIS A 393 -7.03 19.67 37.02
N GLN A 394 -7.22 18.36 36.89
CA GLN A 394 -7.55 17.70 35.62
C GLN A 394 -8.81 16.86 35.72
N TYR A 395 -9.07 16.26 36.86
CA TYR A 395 -10.12 15.27 37.08
C TYR A 395 -10.94 15.55 38.31
N PHE A 396 -12.18 15.14 38.31
CA PHE A 396 -12.93 14.92 39.52
C PHE A 396 -13.05 13.42 39.82
N TYR A 397 -13.19 13.12 41.07
CA TYR A 397 -13.23 11.77 41.63
C TYR A 397 -14.49 11.60 42.45
N LEU A 398 -15.32 10.63 42.05
CA LEU A 398 -16.47 10.19 42.82
C LEU A 398 -16.15 8.82 43.41
N LYS A 399 -16.24 8.70 44.74
CA LYS A 399 -16.13 7.44 45.46
C LYS A 399 -17.51 7.14 46.03
N VAL A 400 -18.07 5.93 45.76
CA VAL A 400 -19.30 5.41 46.37
C VAL A 400 -18.90 4.17 47.13
N GLU A 401 -19.13 4.17 48.44
CA GLU A 401 -18.74 3.12 49.37
C GLU A 401 -19.97 2.65 50.13
N ASP A 402 -20.17 1.35 50.20
CA ASP A 402 -21.23 0.69 50.94
C ASP A 402 -20.66 -0.35 51.93
N CYS A 403 -21.45 -0.71 52.94
CA CYS A 403 -21.13 -1.76 53.91
C CYS A 403 -21.93 -3.03 53.62
N GLY A 404 -22.27 -3.27 52.36
CA GLY A 404 -23.17 -4.32 51.94
C GLY A 404 -22.59 -5.73 51.90
N ILE A 405 -23.21 -6.58 51.08
CA ILE A 405 -22.85 -8.00 50.94
C ILE A 405 -21.51 -8.23 50.26
N GLY A 406 -21.00 -7.20 49.56
CA GLY A 406 -19.78 -7.31 48.75
C GLY A 406 -19.95 -8.14 47.48
N ILE A 407 -18.87 -8.20 46.69
CA ILE A 407 -18.81 -8.90 45.40
C ILE A 407 -17.68 -9.94 45.49
N PRO A 408 -17.93 -11.22 45.13
CA PRO A 408 -16.88 -12.23 45.00
C PRO A 408 -15.78 -11.83 44.00
N GLU A 409 -14.53 -12.14 44.30
CA GLU A 409 -13.36 -11.78 43.47
C GLU A 409 -13.52 -12.30 42.04
N GLU A 410 -14.01 -13.53 41.84
CA GLU A 410 -14.29 -14.13 40.54
C GLU A 410 -15.31 -13.36 39.69
N SER A 411 -16.18 -12.59 40.31
CA SER A 411 -17.22 -11.80 39.67
C SER A 411 -16.77 -10.39 39.29
N LEU A 412 -15.70 -9.86 39.88
CA LEU A 412 -15.27 -8.48 39.69
C LEU A 412 -14.92 -8.11 38.23
N GLU A 413 -14.42 -9.07 37.43
CA GLU A 413 -14.16 -8.86 36.02
C GLU A 413 -15.45 -8.82 35.18
N HIS A 414 -16.51 -9.49 35.63
CA HIS A 414 -17.76 -9.69 34.89
C HIS A 414 -18.86 -8.69 35.24
N ILE A 415 -18.79 -7.97 36.38
CA ILE A 415 -19.88 -7.08 36.84
C ILE A 415 -20.27 -5.99 35.83
N TYR A 416 -19.45 -5.68 34.85
CA TYR A 416 -19.73 -4.71 33.80
C TYR A 416 -20.28 -5.34 32.52
N GLU A 417 -20.42 -6.68 32.49
CA GLU A 417 -21.07 -7.39 31.38
C GLU A 417 -22.58 -7.16 31.43
N ARG A 418 -23.19 -7.12 30.24
CA ARG A 418 -24.63 -6.88 30.12
C ARG A 418 -25.39 -8.07 30.65
N PHE A 419 -26.40 -7.83 31.50
CA PHE A 419 -27.24 -8.84 32.17
C PHE A 419 -26.48 -9.72 33.18
N TYR A 420 -25.22 -9.40 33.49
CA TYR A 420 -24.47 -10.15 34.49
C TYR A 420 -24.99 -9.87 35.89
N ARG A 421 -25.10 -10.91 36.69
CA ARG A 421 -25.59 -10.88 38.09
C ARG A 421 -24.85 -11.97 38.88
N VAL A 422 -24.31 -11.61 40.04
CA VAL A 422 -23.57 -12.53 40.93
C VAL A 422 -24.43 -13.67 41.37
N ASP A 423 -25.70 -13.41 41.70
CA ASP A 423 -26.68 -14.41 42.12
C ASP A 423 -28.02 -14.17 41.41
N LYS A 424 -28.46 -15.14 40.58
CA LYS A 424 -29.70 -15.07 39.81
C LYS A 424 -30.95 -15.28 40.66
N SER A 425 -30.83 -15.93 41.81
CA SER A 425 -31.96 -16.27 42.67
C SER A 425 -32.35 -15.15 43.64
N HIS A 426 -31.41 -14.65 44.42
CA HIS A 426 -31.64 -13.54 45.38
C HIS A 426 -31.87 -12.19 44.68
N SER A 427 -31.27 -11.98 43.52
CA SER A 427 -31.41 -10.72 42.83
C SER A 427 -32.74 -10.52 42.08
N ARG A 428 -33.60 -11.56 41.97
CA ARG A 428 -35.02 -11.39 41.53
C ARG A 428 -35.85 -10.67 42.56
N GLU A 429 -35.66 -10.94 43.83
CA GLU A 429 -36.34 -10.26 44.94
C GLU A 429 -35.89 -8.79 45.07
N ILE A 430 -34.60 -8.51 44.76
CA ILE A 430 -34.02 -7.16 44.89
C ILE A 430 -34.25 -6.29 43.62
N GLY A 431 -34.74 -6.88 42.49
CA GLY A 431 -35.19 -6.13 41.31
C GLY A 431 -34.11 -5.50 40.43
N GLY A 432 -32.93 -6.14 40.29
CA GLY A 432 -31.85 -5.65 39.41
C GLY A 432 -32.02 -6.11 37.96
N THR A 433 -31.72 -5.24 36.97
CA THR A 433 -31.75 -5.54 35.51
C THR A 433 -30.46 -6.17 34.99
N GLY A 434 -29.34 -6.05 35.74
CA GLY A 434 -28.00 -6.43 35.27
C GLY A 434 -27.42 -5.50 34.18
N LEU A 435 -28.11 -4.39 33.88
CA LEU A 435 -27.69 -3.41 32.89
C LEU A 435 -27.05 -2.16 33.52
N GLY A 436 -27.35 -1.84 34.77
CA GLY A 436 -26.96 -0.59 35.41
C GLY A 436 -25.45 -0.35 35.44
N LEU A 437 -24.61 -1.34 35.78
CA LEU A 437 -23.14 -1.19 35.80
C LEU A 437 -22.55 -1.14 34.39
N ALA A 438 -23.14 -1.85 33.42
CA ALA A 438 -22.78 -1.75 32.03
C ALA A 438 -23.02 -0.33 31.47
N ILE A 439 -24.19 0.24 31.78
CA ILE A 439 -24.56 1.63 31.46
C ILE A 439 -23.58 2.62 32.12
N THR A 440 -23.29 2.42 33.40
CA THR A 440 -22.35 3.25 34.18
C THR A 440 -20.97 3.27 33.52
N ARG A 441 -20.43 2.10 33.23
CA ARG A 441 -19.11 1.98 32.55
C ARG A 441 -19.11 2.68 31.20
N SER A 442 -20.15 2.48 30.37
CA SER A 442 -20.28 3.14 29.08
C SER A 442 -20.32 4.66 29.24
N ALA A 443 -21.13 5.20 30.14
CA ALA A 443 -21.20 6.63 30.40
C ALA A 443 -19.85 7.21 30.85
N VAL A 444 -19.15 6.57 31.79
CA VAL A 444 -17.83 7.00 32.26
C VAL A 444 -16.79 6.96 31.14
N LEU A 445 -16.76 5.91 30.32
CA LEU A 445 -15.82 5.79 29.21
C LEU A 445 -16.09 6.82 28.11
N MET A 446 -17.37 7.13 27.81
CA MET A 446 -17.72 8.19 26.86
C MET A 446 -17.18 9.57 27.31
N HIS A 447 -17.14 9.82 28.61
CA HIS A 447 -16.51 11.02 29.20
C HIS A 447 -14.99 10.89 29.38
N ARG A 448 -14.35 9.89 28.74
CA ARG A 448 -12.89 9.63 28.88
C ARG A 448 -12.45 9.41 30.33
N GLY A 449 -13.40 8.98 31.17
CA GLY A 449 -13.17 8.63 32.54
C GLY A 449 -12.71 7.19 32.74
N ALA A 450 -12.53 6.81 33.98
CA ALA A 450 -12.21 5.45 34.41
C ALA A 450 -13.03 5.09 35.64
N ILE A 451 -13.46 3.84 35.74
CA ILE A 451 -14.12 3.28 36.91
C ILE A 451 -13.33 2.09 37.43
N LYS A 452 -13.15 2.01 38.73
CA LYS A 452 -12.52 0.89 39.44
C LYS A 452 -13.42 0.45 40.57
N VAL A 453 -13.41 -0.84 40.86
CA VAL A 453 -14.16 -1.46 41.95
C VAL A 453 -13.19 -2.17 42.88
N PHE A 454 -13.45 -2.08 44.16
CA PHE A 454 -12.82 -2.84 45.24
C PHE A 454 -13.93 -3.39 46.10
N SER A 455 -13.94 -4.68 46.37
CA SER A 455 -14.98 -5.32 47.14
C SER A 455 -14.46 -6.55 47.84
N THR A 456 -14.96 -6.76 49.07
CA THR A 456 -14.73 -7.97 49.85
C THR A 456 -16.10 -8.50 50.30
N VAL A 457 -16.33 -9.79 50.15
CA VAL A 457 -17.59 -10.43 50.54
C VAL A 457 -17.80 -10.23 52.06
N GLY A 458 -18.96 -9.68 52.43
CA GLY A 458 -19.33 -9.39 53.80
C GLY A 458 -18.82 -8.08 54.40
N GLU A 459 -17.94 -7.37 53.70
CA GLU A 459 -17.39 -6.07 54.14
C GLU A 459 -18.01 -4.88 53.40
N GLY A 460 -18.35 -5.07 52.12
CA GLY A 460 -18.97 -4.06 51.27
C GLY A 460 -18.21 -3.82 49.96
N THR A 461 -18.61 -2.75 49.25
CA THR A 461 -18.04 -2.41 47.91
C THR A 461 -17.69 -0.94 47.84
N ILE A 462 -16.60 -0.65 47.13
CA ILE A 462 -16.12 0.70 46.83
C ILE A 462 -16.00 0.85 45.31
N PHE A 463 -16.77 1.75 44.73
CA PHE A 463 -16.62 2.18 43.34
C PHE A 463 -15.89 3.52 43.33
N ASN A 464 -14.80 3.60 42.58
CA ASN A 464 -14.03 4.82 42.32
C ASN A 464 -14.20 5.21 40.85
N VAL A 465 -14.78 6.37 40.61
CA VAL A 465 -14.97 6.95 39.28
C VAL A 465 -14.08 8.19 39.15
N ARG A 466 -13.35 8.28 38.05
CA ARG A 466 -12.54 9.44 37.68
C ARG A 466 -13.00 9.95 36.33
N ILE A 467 -13.32 11.25 36.24
CA ILE A 467 -13.75 11.90 34.99
C ILE A 467 -12.99 13.22 34.81
N PRO A 468 -12.52 13.57 33.58
CA PRO A 468 -11.90 14.87 33.33
C PRO A 468 -12.85 16.02 33.62
N LEU A 469 -12.31 17.13 34.18
CA LEU A 469 -13.09 18.34 34.41
C LEU A 469 -13.47 19.05 33.12
N ASN A 470 -12.57 19.03 32.13
CA ASN A 470 -12.81 19.61 30.80
C ASN A 470 -12.93 18.50 29.77
N TYR A 471 -13.97 18.55 28.94
CA TYR A 471 -14.11 17.63 27.83
C TYR A 471 -13.31 18.12 26.63
N ILE A 472 -12.23 17.42 26.29
CA ILE A 472 -11.43 17.67 25.11
C ILE A 472 -11.96 16.77 23.99
N SER A 473 -12.55 17.35 22.94
CA SER A 473 -13.14 16.65 21.79
C SER A 473 -12.11 15.86 20.98
#